data_c7b109c7edca4dfc968f3fdbd67b73cf
#
_entry.id   c7b109c7edca4dfc968f3fdbd67b73cf
#
_cell.length_a   1.000
_cell.length_b   1.000
_cell.length_c   1.000
_cell.angle_alpha   90.00
_cell.angle_beta   90.00
_cell.angle_gamma   90.00
#
_symmetry.space_group_name_H-M   'P 1'
#
loop_
_entity.id
_entity.type
_entity.pdbx_description
1 polymer ?
#
loop_
_entity_poly.entity_id
_entity_poly.type
_entity_poly.pdbx_seq_one_letter_code
_entity_poly.pdbx_strand_id
1 'polypeptide(L)'
;MDHQTPSYRTFGYFINEILQEKIENIFNDINHAIFNDEHVDLQHLYIDGSNFEANANKYAWVWKKATEKFRYKLYEKITAEIEEINAEIAWSGVQITTNPEYVPDYLNEIVEQLVLLWELDSSTFVYGSGKRKSKEQRHYEHLTTFCQKLQEYIQKIEICGPNRNSYSKTDTSATFMRIKTDYMGNDQLLPAYNVQIGVADEYIAVVDVNHYRSDMDCFVPLMEHFKQTYGFYPKYPVDDAGYGSYNNYIFCEQNGIEKYMKFPMFKKETKDQKYHEVPFRAVNFRIDEQGVMRCPNDKAFHFLYRKNVRGNQYGRKEELYECEDCSGCPYAEKCKKTDKNRTVRINQELTSMHQEVIENLESIHGALLRMNRSIQAEGTFGIMKNDRWYKRIVRRGIHSVKLEVLSWR
;
A
#
# COMPACT_ATOMS: atom_id res chain seq x y z
N MET A 1 30.91 5.53 45.86
CA MET A 1 30.16 6.24 44.80
C MET A 1 28.71 5.89 45.01
N ASP A 2 27.91 6.84 45.47
CA ASP A 2 26.47 6.65 45.61
C ASP A 2 25.85 6.60 44.20
N HIS A 3 25.64 5.39 43.72
CA HIS A 3 24.93 5.17 42.44
C HIS A 3 23.44 5.49 42.64
N GLN A 4 23.08 6.76 42.46
CA GLN A 4 21.66 7.12 42.41
C GLN A 4 21.03 6.44 41.20
N THR A 5 20.08 5.56 41.45
CA THR A 5 19.31 4.92 40.40
C THR A 5 18.46 5.98 39.67
N PRO A 6 18.57 6.10 38.34
CA PRO A 6 17.75 7.06 37.59
C PRO A 6 16.24 6.84 37.82
N SER A 7 15.47 7.91 37.84
CA SER A 7 14.01 7.82 37.96
C SER A 7 13.39 7.20 36.72
N TYR A 8 12.19 6.62 36.85
CA TYR A 8 11.43 6.10 35.69
C TYR A 8 11.20 7.20 34.63
N ARG A 9 11.07 8.46 35.02
CA ARG A 9 10.94 9.59 34.11
C ARG A 9 12.21 9.81 33.29
N THR A 10 13.38 9.64 33.90
CA THR A 10 14.67 9.72 33.20
C THR A 10 14.80 8.62 32.14
N PHE A 11 14.38 7.38 32.49
CA PHE A 11 14.33 6.28 31.52
C PHE A 11 13.35 6.56 30.40
N GLY A 12 12.16 7.05 30.72
CA GLY A 12 11.15 7.42 29.72
C GLY A 12 11.66 8.49 28.75
N TYR A 13 12.30 9.52 29.25
CA TYR A 13 12.95 10.56 28.44
C TYR A 13 14.05 9.98 27.54
N PHE A 14 14.96 9.21 28.13
CA PHE A 14 16.04 8.57 27.37
C PHE A 14 15.50 7.69 26.22
N ILE A 15 14.51 6.86 26.50
CA ILE A 15 13.93 5.95 25.51
C ILE A 15 13.21 6.72 24.38
N ASN A 16 12.43 7.73 24.73
CA ASN A 16 11.54 8.38 23.75
C ASN A 16 12.22 9.51 22.96
N GLU A 17 13.20 10.20 23.57
CA GLU A 17 13.83 11.38 22.96
C GLU A 17 15.24 11.06 22.42
N ILE A 18 15.97 10.17 23.08
CA ILE A 18 17.36 9.89 22.71
C ILE A 18 17.49 8.58 21.94
N LEU A 19 16.99 7.48 22.54
CA LEU A 19 17.16 6.16 21.97
C LEU A 19 16.36 6.00 20.69
N GLN A 20 15.16 6.58 20.60
CA GLN A 20 14.31 6.49 19.43
C GLN A 20 14.99 6.98 18.15
N GLU A 21 15.83 8.02 18.23
CA GLU A 21 16.57 8.54 17.09
C GLU A 21 17.83 7.73 16.76
N LYS A 22 18.36 6.98 17.73
CA LYS A 22 19.67 6.31 17.65
C LYS A 22 19.58 4.78 17.54
N ILE A 23 18.45 4.21 17.86
CA ILE A 23 18.29 2.73 17.95
C ILE A 23 18.71 2.01 16.67
N GLU A 24 18.39 2.58 15.52
CA GLU A 24 18.73 1.98 14.23
C GLU A 24 20.25 1.98 13.99
N ASN A 25 20.91 3.09 14.29
CA ASN A 25 22.37 3.16 14.19
C ASN A 25 23.03 2.16 15.15
N ILE A 26 22.54 2.07 16.39
CA ILE A 26 23.03 1.09 17.37
C ILE A 26 22.83 -0.34 16.86
N PHE A 27 21.66 -0.65 16.31
CA PHE A 27 21.37 -1.95 15.72
C PHE A 27 22.33 -2.27 14.56
N ASN A 28 22.56 -1.31 13.66
CA ASN A 28 23.46 -1.47 12.53
C ASN A 28 24.93 -1.62 12.99
N ASP A 29 25.38 -0.83 13.97
CA ASP A 29 26.74 -0.92 14.51
C ASP A 29 27.00 -2.29 15.16
N ILE A 30 26.03 -2.81 15.92
CA ILE A 30 26.09 -4.16 16.51
C ILE A 30 26.15 -5.22 15.41
N ASN A 31 25.29 -5.11 14.39
CA ASN A 31 25.30 -6.04 13.27
C ASN A 31 26.61 -6.01 12.51
N HIS A 32 27.18 -4.83 12.23
CA HIS A 32 28.48 -4.72 11.56
C HIS A 32 29.59 -5.40 12.37
N ALA A 33 29.59 -5.25 13.68
CA ALA A 33 30.58 -5.91 14.55
C ALA A 33 30.43 -7.43 14.50
N ILE A 34 29.21 -7.95 14.68
CA ILE A 34 28.93 -9.40 14.66
C ILE A 34 29.23 -9.99 13.26
N PHE A 35 28.75 -9.35 12.19
CA PHE A 35 28.90 -9.88 10.83
C PHE A 35 30.34 -9.93 10.36
N ASN A 36 31.17 -8.99 10.83
CA ASN A 36 32.62 -9.04 10.57
C ASN A 36 33.31 -10.17 11.33
N ASP A 37 32.91 -10.42 12.59
CA ASP A 37 33.49 -11.45 13.45
C ASP A 37 33.08 -12.86 12.99
N GLU A 38 31.79 -13.06 12.69
CA GLU A 38 31.20 -14.33 12.29
C GLU A 38 31.25 -14.61 10.77
N HIS A 39 31.77 -13.66 9.99
CA HIS A 39 31.85 -13.75 8.53
C HIS A 39 30.50 -14.04 7.83
N VAL A 40 29.43 -13.37 8.27
CA VAL A 40 28.05 -13.55 7.79
C VAL A 40 27.96 -13.29 6.27
N ASP A 41 27.33 -14.19 5.54
CA ASP A 41 27.12 -14.04 4.09
C ASP A 41 25.89 -13.16 3.79
N LEU A 42 26.12 -11.90 3.59
CA LEU A 42 25.10 -10.90 3.25
C LEU A 42 24.63 -10.96 1.78
N GLN A 43 25.16 -11.84 0.95
CA GLN A 43 24.66 -12.04 -0.42
C GLN A 43 23.35 -12.84 -0.45
N HIS A 44 23.11 -13.66 0.56
CA HIS A 44 21.87 -14.41 0.75
C HIS A 44 21.00 -13.73 1.80
N LEU A 45 19.87 -13.19 1.38
CA LEU A 45 18.93 -12.50 2.29
C LEU A 45 17.57 -13.18 2.25
N TYR A 46 17.16 -13.75 3.38
CA TYR A 46 15.86 -14.42 3.52
C TYR A 46 14.84 -13.44 4.07
N ILE A 47 13.82 -13.14 3.27
CA ILE A 47 12.86 -12.07 3.56
C ILE A 47 11.51 -12.65 3.93
N ASP A 48 10.90 -12.07 4.96
CA ASP A 48 9.51 -12.31 5.33
C ASP A 48 8.87 -11.05 5.92
N GLY A 49 7.55 -10.97 5.81
CA GLY A 49 6.76 -9.86 6.30
C GLY A 49 5.63 -10.33 7.23
N SER A 50 5.34 -9.54 8.24
CA SER A 50 4.24 -9.88 9.13
C SER A 50 3.49 -8.66 9.63
N ASN A 51 2.15 -8.77 9.61
CA ASN A 51 1.28 -7.74 10.14
C ASN A 51 1.14 -7.86 11.66
N PHE A 52 1.36 -6.76 12.38
CA PHE A 52 1.15 -6.63 13.81
C PHE A 52 0.06 -5.61 14.09
N GLU A 53 -0.89 -5.95 14.97
CA GLU A 53 -1.94 -5.04 15.39
C GLU A 53 -1.33 -3.81 16.08
N ALA A 54 -1.78 -2.62 15.67
CA ALA A 54 -1.36 -1.36 16.27
C ALA A 54 -2.13 -1.07 17.56
N ASN A 55 -1.52 -0.30 18.46
CA ASN A 55 -2.20 0.23 19.64
C ASN A 55 -3.16 1.37 19.25
N ALA A 56 -4.19 1.05 18.48
CA ALA A 56 -5.13 2.00 17.93
C ALA A 56 -6.57 1.52 18.04
N ASN A 57 -7.50 2.48 18.03
CA ASN A 57 -8.92 2.15 18.07
C ASN A 57 -9.37 1.56 16.73
N LYS A 58 -9.85 0.33 16.76
CA LYS A 58 -10.32 -0.40 15.58
C LYS A 58 -11.61 0.16 14.94
N TYR A 59 -12.33 1.02 15.63
CA TYR A 59 -13.55 1.66 15.12
C TYR A 59 -13.35 3.11 14.69
N ALA A 60 -12.16 3.68 14.87
CA ALA A 60 -11.85 5.06 14.54
C ALA A 60 -11.00 5.14 13.26
N TRP A 61 -11.62 4.84 12.11
CA TRP A 61 -10.95 4.82 10.80
C TRP A 61 -11.27 6.05 9.95
N VAL A 62 -10.37 6.33 9.01
CA VAL A 62 -10.57 7.21 7.87
C VAL A 62 -10.26 6.41 6.60
N TRP A 63 -11.20 6.41 5.65
CA TRP A 63 -11.05 5.77 4.35
C TRP A 63 -10.86 6.83 3.27
N LYS A 64 -9.72 6.82 2.56
CA LYS A 64 -9.37 7.79 1.51
C LYS A 64 -10.48 7.94 0.48
N LYS A 65 -10.91 6.83 -0.13
CA LYS A 65 -11.97 6.84 -1.15
C LYS A 65 -13.31 7.41 -0.66
N ALA A 66 -13.66 7.16 0.60
CA ALA A 66 -14.88 7.72 1.18
C ALA A 66 -14.73 9.23 1.42
N THR A 67 -13.56 9.66 1.90
CA THR A 67 -13.24 11.08 2.10
C THR A 67 -13.23 11.84 0.78
N GLU A 68 -12.65 11.29 -0.27
CA GLU A 68 -12.70 11.86 -1.63
C GLU A 68 -14.15 12.00 -2.12
N LYS A 69 -14.98 10.97 -1.95
CA LYS A 69 -16.40 11.04 -2.28
C LYS A 69 -17.14 12.13 -1.50
N PHE A 70 -16.81 12.31 -0.21
CA PHE A 70 -17.41 13.38 0.59
C PHE A 70 -16.93 14.76 0.16
N ARG A 71 -15.66 14.90 -0.25
CA ARG A 71 -15.12 16.13 -0.82
C ARG A 71 -15.85 16.53 -2.10
N TYR A 72 -16.07 15.59 -3.04
CA TYR A 72 -16.84 15.87 -4.26
C TYR A 72 -18.28 16.30 -3.97
N LYS A 73 -18.96 15.63 -3.05
CA LYS A 73 -20.29 16.05 -2.60
C LYS A 73 -20.31 17.41 -1.90
N LEU A 74 -19.19 17.80 -1.29
CA LEU A 74 -19.06 19.13 -0.70
C LEU A 74 -18.92 20.18 -1.81
N TYR A 75 -18.21 19.91 -2.88
CA TYR A 75 -18.10 20.79 -4.07
C TYR A 75 -19.49 21.10 -4.66
N GLU A 76 -20.33 20.07 -4.83
CA GLU A 76 -21.71 20.26 -5.29
C GLU A 76 -22.50 21.22 -4.38
N LYS A 77 -22.34 21.11 -3.06
CA LYS A 77 -23.00 21.99 -2.08
C LYS A 77 -22.45 23.40 -2.12
N ILE A 78 -21.14 23.56 -2.27
CA ILE A 78 -20.50 24.87 -2.42
C ILE A 78 -21.01 25.57 -3.67
N THR A 79 -21.10 24.86 -4.80
CA THR A 79 -21.61 25.40 -6.06
C THR A 79 -23.04 25.90 -5.88
N ALA A 80 -23.94 25.09 -5.28
CA ALA A 80 -25.31 25.49 -5.04
C ALA A 80 -25.43 26.72 -4.12
N GLU A 81 -24.62 26.77 -3.07
CA GLU A 81 -24.57 27.92 -2.14
C GLU A 81 -24.10 29.19 -2.87
N ILE A 82 -23.07 29.12 -3.70
CA ILE A 82 -22.59 30.25 -4.49
C ILE A 82 -23.66 30.73 -5.49
N GLU A 83 -24.41 29.82 -6.10
CA GLU A 83 -25.51 30.17 -7.02
C GLU A 83 -26.63 30.90 -6.29
N GLU A 84 -27.01 30.46 -5.08
CA GLU A 84 -27.96 31.16 -4.22
C GLU A 84 -27.46 32.56 -3.84
N ILE A 85 -26.21 32.67 -3.40
CA ILE A 85 -25.58 33.94 -3.07
C ILE A 85 -25.58 34.89 -4.27
N ASN A 86 -25.18 34.42 -5.46
CA ASN A 86 -25.17 35.23 -6.69
C ASN A 86 -26.55 35.77 -7.05
N ALA A 87 -27.62 34.99 -6.81
CA ALA A 87 -28.99 35.46 -6.99
C ALA A 87 -29.37 36.58 -5.99
N GLU A 88 -28.90 36.51 -4.75
CA GLU A 88 -29.17 37.51 -3.70
C GLU A 88 -28.35 38.79 -3.89
N ILE A 89 -27.09 38.70 -4.42
CA ILE A 89 -26.21 39.87 -4.63
C ILE A 89 -26.29 40.46 -6.05
N ALA A 90 -27.21 39.98 -6.89
CA ALA A 90 -27.34 40.44 -8.29
C ALA A 90 -27.47 41.98 -8.43
N TRP A 91 -28.03 42.64 -7.41
CA TRP A 91 -28.18 44.10 -7.32
C TRP A 91 -26.82 44.85 -7.26
N SER A 92 -25.78 44.19 -6.73
CA SER A 92 -24.45 44.81 -6.53
C SER A 92 -23.57 44.83 -7.81
N GLY A 93 -23.93 44.05 -8.82
CA GLY A 93 -23.11 43.82 -10.02
C GLY A 93 -21.90 42.90 -9.78
N VAL A 94 -21.73 42.36 -8.58
CA VAL A 94 -20.69 41.37 -8.25
C VAL A 94 -21.20 39.99 -8.59
N GLN A 95 -20.34 39.15 -9.21
CA GLN A 95 -20.63 37.76 -9.49
C GLN A 95 -19.45 36.87 -9.01
N ILE A 96 -19.78 35.91 -8.17
CA ILE A 96 -18.83 34.91 -7.66
C ILE A 96 -18.79 33.75 -8.64
N THR A 97 -17.57 33.38 -9.09
CA THR A 97 -17.38 32.28 -10.06
C THR A 97 -17.55 30.91 -9.39
N THR A 98 -18.30 30.02 -10.02
CA THR A 98 -18.36 28.61 -9.62
C THR A 98 -17.26 27.82 -10.30
N ASN A 99 -16.69 26.84 -9.59
CA ASN A 99 -15.61 25.99 -10.08
C ASN A 99 -15.97 24.52 -9.93
N PRO A 100 -15.42 23.62 -10.76
CA PRO A 100 -15.62 22.17 -10.59
C PRO A 100 -14.94 21.61 -9.34
N GLU A 101 -13.89 22.25 -8.86
CA GLU A 101 -13.19 21.94 -7.62
C GLU A 101 -12.89 23.24 -6.86
N TYR A 102 -12.90 23.16 -5.53
CA TYR A 102 -12.67 24.30 -4.65
C TYR A 102 -11.45 24.08 -3.77
N VAL A 103 -10.76 25.16 -3.43
CA VAL A 103 -9.70 25.24 -2.45
C VAL A 103 -10.14 26.11 -1.26
N PRO A 104 -9.65 25.87 -0.03
CA PRO A 104 -10.03 26.64 1.15
C PRO A 104 -9.80 28.14 1.00
N ASP A 105 -8.69 28.55 0.37
CA ASP A 105 -8.34 29.97 0.22
C ASP A 105 -9.38 30.70 -0.63
N TYR A 106 -9.86 30.10 -1.71
CA TYR A 106 -10.93 30.68 -2.53
C TYR A 106 -12.24 30.88 -1.74
N LEU A 107 -12.58 29.93 -0.88
CA LEU A 107 -13.77 30.09 0.00
C LEU A 107 -13.59 31.20 1.03
N ASN A 108 -12.38 31.36 1.58
CA ASN A 108 -12.06 32.45 2.48
C ASN A 108 -12.14 33.80 1.77
N GLU A 109 -11.63 33.94 0.55
CA GLU A 109 -11.77 35.16 -0.28
C GLU A 109 -13.24 35.52 -0.52
N ILE A 110 -14.09 34.51 -0.83
CA ILE A 110 -15.53 34.73 -0.97
C ILE A 110 -16.13 35.24 0.33
N VAL A 111 -15.81 34.63 1.46
CA VAL A 111 -16.31 35.03 2.78
C VAL A 111 -15.92 36.46 3.10
N GLU A 112 -14.66 36.84 2.87
CA GLU A 112 -14.17 38.21 3.08
C GLU A 112 -14.91 39.24 2.19
N GLN A 113 -15.11 38.92 0.90
CA GLN A 113 -15.87 39.76 -0.01
C GLN A 113 -17.31 39.95 0.43
N LEU A 114 -17.98 38.89 0.91
CA LEU A 114 -19.37 38.96 1.40
C LEU A 114 -19.48 39.71 2.71
N VAL A 115 -18.50 39.60 3.60
CA VAL A 115 -18.44 40.39 4.85
C VAL A 115 -18.42 41.87 4.54
N LEU A 116 -17.61 42.30 3.56
CA LEU A 116 -17.54 43.68 3.11
C LEU A 116 -18.82 44.12 2.39
N LEU A 117 -19.35 43.30 1.48
CA LEU A 117 -20.52 43.62 0.67
C LEU A 117 -21.80 43.80 1.49
N TRP A 118 -21.99 42.93 2.49
CA TRP A 118 -23.15 42.92 3.38
C TRP A 118 -22.92 43.68 4.67
N GLU A 119 -21.76 44.33 4.86
CA GLU A 119 -21.38 45.03 6.10
C GLU A 119 -21.61 44.15 7.34
N LEU A 120 -21.23 42.86 7.26
CA LEU A 120 -21.50 41.90 8.34
C LEU A 120 -20.66 42.23 9.57
N ASP A 121 -21.35 42.43 10.70
CA ASP A 121 -20.74 42.51 12.01
C ASP A 121 -21.04 41.24 12.80
N SER A 122 -20.00 40.44 13.09
CA SER A 122 -20.12 39.19 13.86
C SER A 122 -20.68 39.39 15.26
N SER A 123 -20.59 40.61 15.81
CA SER A 123 -21.19 40.97 17.13
C SER A 123 -22.70 40.96 17.09
N THR A 124 -23.31 41.13 15.92
CA THR A 124 -24.77 41.15 15.72
C THR A 124 -25.35 39.77 15.40
N PHE A 125 -24.49 38.74 15.24
CA PHE A 125 -24.93 37.40 14.89
C PHE A 125 -25.79 36.76 15.94
N VAL A 126 -26.87 36.14 15.48
CA VAL A 126 -27.87 35.51 16.34
C VAL A 126 -27.57 34.01 16.47
N TYR A 127 -27.42 33.56 17.71
CA TYR A 127 -27.16 32.15 18.03
C TYR A 127 -28.26 31.57 18.92
N GLY A 128 -28.44 30.27 18.86
CA GLY A 128 -29.33 29.50 19.72
C GLY A 128 -30.64 29.05 19.05
N SER A 129 -31.30 28.10 19.70
CA SER A 129 -32.55 27.51 19.22
C SER A 129 -33.72 28.53 19.28
N GLY A 130 -34.57 28.55 18.27
CA GLY A 130 -35.75 29.39 18.20
C GLY A 130 -35.51 30.84 17.73
N LYS A 131 -34.26 31.27 17.49
CA LYS A 131 -33.93 32.57 16.94
C LYS A 131 -33.77 32.51 15.41
N ARG A 132 -34.37 33.51 14.71
CA ARG A 132 -34.31 33.57 13.24
C ARG A 132 -33.04 34.32 12.81
N LYS A 133 -32.12 33.59 12.17
CA LYS A 133 -30.91 34.16 11.56
C LYS A 133 -31.26 34.90 10.28
N SER A 134 -30.53 35.98 9.96
CA SER A 134 -30.60 36.60 8.64
C SER A 134 -30.11 35.64 7.53
N LYS A 135 -30.40 35.95 6.28
CA LYS A 135 -29.94 35.13 5.15
C LYS A 135 -28.41 35.23 5.01
N GLU A 136 -27.92 36.45 5.13
CA GLU A 136 -26.48 36.78 5.04
C GLU A 136 -25.68 36.01 6.10
N GLN A 137 -26.17 35.99 7.35
CA GLN A 137 -25.54 35.20 8.43
C GLN A 137 -25.54 33.71 8.09
N ARG A 138 -26.59 33.15 7.48
CA ARG A 138 -26.64 31.74 7.09
C ARG A 138 -25.63 31.40 6.00
N HIS A 139 -25.53 32.23 4.97
CA HIS A 139 -24.53 32.04 3.90
C HIS A 139 -23.11 32.13 4.45
N TYR A 140 -22.82 33.09 5.32
CA TYR A 140 -21.54 33.20 6.01
C TYR A 140 -21.20 31.93 6.80
N GLU A 141 -22.12 31.44 7.62
CA GLU A 141 -21.93 30.23 8.43
C GLU A 141 -21.78 28.96 7.55
N HIS A 142 -22.53 28.85 6.44
CA HIS A 142 -22.42 27.74 5.51
C HIS A 142 -21.06 27.73 4.85
N LEU A 143 -20.62 28.83 4.26
CA LEU A 143 -19.31 28.92 3.60
C LEU A 143 -18.16 28.67 4.57
N THR A 144 -18.19 29.24 5.76
CA THR A 144 -17.19 29.00 6.80
C THR A 144 -17.15 27.52 7.20
N THR A 145 -18.33 26.90 7.39
CA THR A 145 -18.42 25.45 7.67
C THR A 145 -17.90 24.60 6.51
N PHE A 146 -18.17 24.99 5.27
CA PHE A 146 -17.69 24.28 4.08
C PHE A 146 -16.17 24.40 3.95
N CYS A 147 -15.61 25.59 4.23
CA CYS A 147 -14.17 25.79 4.23
C CYS A 147 -13.47 24.89 5.26
N GLN A 148 -13.96 24.84 6.50
CA GLN A 148 -13.44 23.97 7.55
C GLN A 148 -13.51 22.48 7.16
N LYS A 149 -14.66 22.04 6.64
CA LYS A 149 -14.80 20.65 6.15
C LYS A 149 -13.88 20.32 5.00
N LEU A 150 -13.68 21.26 4.08
CA LEU A 150 -12.80 21.08 2.95
C LEU A 150 -11.35 20.93 3.41
N GLN A 151 -10.89 21.76 4.33
CA GLN A 151 -9.58 21.64 4.98
C GLN A 151 -9.41 20.27 5.67
N GLU A 152 -10.43 19.85 6.44
CA GLU A 152 -10.41 18.54 7.10
C GLU A 152 -10.29 17.39 6.09
N TYR A 153 -11.02 17.43 4.96
CA TYR A 153 -10.95 16.38 3.94
C TYR A 153 -9.60 16.38 3.23
N ILE A 154 -9.02 17.54 2.93
CA ILE A 154 -7.68 17.66 2.34
C ILE A 154 -6.65 17.04 3.28
N GLN A 155 -6.62 17.43 4.54
CA GLN A 155 -5.70 16.88 5.54
C GLN A 155 -5.82 15.35 5.67
N LYS A 156 -7.06 14.83 5.69
CA LYS A 156 -7.30 13.38 5.76
C LYS A 156 -6.75 12.63 4.54
N ILE A 157 -6.85 13.22 3.36
CA ILE A 157 -6.33 12.64 2.12
C ILE A 157 -4.80 12.71 2.11
N GLU A 158 -4.21 13.80 2.57
CA GLU A 158 -2.76 13.99 2.69
C GLU A 158 -2.13 12.99 3.66
N ILE A 159 -2.74 12.77 4.84
CA ILE A 159 -2.29 11.74 5.80
C ILE A 159 -2.28 10.35 5.15
N CYS A 160 -3.27 10.02 4.32
CA CYS A 160 -3.24 8.77 3.56
C CYS A 160 -2.09 8.71 2.56
N GLY A 161 -1.74 9.83 1.95
CA GLY A 161 -0.75 9.88 0.88
C GLY A 161 -1.14 9.05 -0.36
N PRO A 162 -0.21 8.80 -1.31
CA PRO A 162 -0.52 8.10 -2.55
C PRO A 162 -0.80 6.59 -2.34
N ASN A 163 -0.10 5.94 -1.43
CA ASN A 163 0.00 4.48 -1.35
C ASN A 163 -0.93 3.84 -0.32
N ARG A 164 -1.55 4.63 0.58
CA ARG A 164 -2.49 4.12 1.58
C ARG A 164 -3.93 4.42 1.20
N ASN A 165 -4.83 3.56 1.63
CA ASN A 165 -6.26 3.76 1.44
C ASN A 165 -7.02 4.10 2.74
N SER A 166 -6.34 4.02 3.88
CA SER A 166 -6.94 4.25 5.20
C SER A 166 -5.89 4.53 6.26
N TYR A 167 -6.33 5.10 7.38
CA TYR A 167 -5.56 5.19 8.60
C TYR A 167 -6.47 5.20 9.84
N SER A 168 -5.91 4.94 11.03
CA SER A 168 -6.63 5.09 12.30
C SER A 168 -6.53 6.52 12.83
N LYS A 169 -7.63 7.12 13.30
CA LYS A 169 -7.61 8.45 13.92
C LYS A 169 -6.78 8.52 15.19
N THR A 170 -6.59 7.40 15.87
CA THR A 170 -5.84 7.33 17.14
C THR A 170 -4.36 6.99 16.94
N ASP A 171 -4.00 6.53 15.75
CA ASP A 171 -2.62 6.32 15.28
C ASP A 171 -2.59 6.52 13.77
N THR A 172 -2.24 7.73 13.33
CA THR A 172 -2.28 8.12 11.92
C THR A 172 -1.26 7.37 11.04
N SER A 173 -0.27 6.73 11.64
CA SER A 173 0.70 5.90 10.94
C SER A 173 0.19 4.48 10.69
N ALA A 174 -0.76 3.99 11.50
CA ALA A 174 -1.33 2.65 11.33
C ALA A 174 -2.35 2.60 10.19
N THR A 175 -2.28 1.57 9.36
CA THR A 175 -3.20 1.32 8.24
C THR A 175 -4.10 0.14 8.56
N PHE A 176 -5.35 0.16 8.09
CA PHE A 176 -6.26 -0.98 8.26
C PHE A 176 -5.88 -2.10 7.29
N MET A 177 -5.47 -3.23 7.89
CA MET A 177 -4.97 -4.42 7.20
C MET A 177 -5.71 -5.68 7.69
N ARG A 178 -5.71 -6.72 6.86
CA ARG A 178 -6.16 -8.04 7.29
C ARG A 178 -5.04 -8.70 8.10
N ILE A 179 -5.33 -9.17 9.29
CA ILE A 179 -4.41 -9.94 10.13
C ILE A 179 -4.83 -11.41 10.08
N LYS A 180 -3.92 -12.31 9.66
CA LYS A 180 -4.20 -13.75 9.46
C LYS A 180 -4.72 -14.46 10.71
N THR A 181 -4.30 -14.00 11.89
CA THR A 181 -4.67 -14.57 13.19
C THR A 181 -5.31 -13.51 14.06
N ASP A 182 -6.45 -12.97 13.59
CA ASP A 182 -7.23 -12.08 14.43
C ASP A 182 -7.89 -12.89 15.56
N TYR A 183 -8.08 -12.27 16.72
CA TYR A 183 -8.68 -12.92 17.90
C TYR A 183 -10.18 -13.21 17.74
N MET A 184 -10.83 -12.62 16.72
CA MET A 184 -12.24 -12.86 16.39
C MET A 184 -12.41 -13.99 15.37
N GLY A 185 -11.35 -14.37 14.65
CA GLY A 185 -11.37 -15.39 13.62
C GLY A 185 -12.27 -15.09 12.42
N ASN A 186 -12.58 -13.83 12.16
CA ASN A 186 -13.53 -13.40 11.13
C ASN A 186 -12.91 -12.56 10.02
N ASP A 187 -11.58 -12.54 9.89
CA ASP A 187 -10.83 -11.78 8.91
C ASP A 187 -11.07 -10.24 8.99
N GLN A 188 -11.36 -9.73 10.18
CA GLN A 188 -11.60 -8.32 10.39
C GLN A 188 -10.37 -7.48 10.02
N LEU A 189 -10.63 -6.32 9.40
CA LEU A 189 -9.60 -5.31 9.19
C LEU A 189 -9.28 -4.61 10.52
N LEU A 190 -8.02 -4.66 10.92
CA LEU A 190 -7.52 -4.01 12.12
C LEU A 190 -6.45 -2.96 11.75
N PRO A 191 -6.31 -1.88 12.54
CA PRO A 191 -5.19 -0.97 12.38
C PRO A 191 -3.90 -1.75 12.69
N ALA A 192 -2.93 -1.71 11.78
CA ALA A 192 -1.74 -2.53 11.84
C ALA A 192 -0.55 -1.86 11.16
N TYR A 193 0.63 -2.40 11.46
CA TYR A 193 1.88 -2.16 10.77
C TYR A 193 2.35 -3.44 10.11
N ASN A 194 2.93 -3.31 8.93
CA ASN A 194 3.61 -4.40 8.24
C ASN A 194 5.10 -4.32 8.56
N VAL A 195 5.58 -5.28 9.34
CA VAL A 195 6.99 -5.39 9.73
C VAL A 195 7.66 -6.36 8.79
N GLN A 196 8.72 -5.89 8.14
CA GLN A 196 9.56 -6.65 7.24
C GLN A 196 10.88 -6.95 7.90
N ILE A 197 11.38 -8.17 7.75
CA ILE A 197 12.74 -8.55 8.18
C ILE A 197 13.48 -9.18 7.01
N GLY A 198 14.79 -8.93 6.97
CA GLY A 198 15.74 -9.68 6.14
C GLY A 198 16.74 -10.38 7.06
N VAL A 199 16.87 -11.69 6.93
CA VAL A 199 17.72 -12.54 7.75
C VAL A 199 18.86 -13.10 6.88
N ALA A 200 20.08 -13.07 7.39
CA ALA A 200 21.27 -13.65 6.79
C ALA A 200 22.01 -14.48 7.86
N ASP A 201 22.30 -15.74 7.55
CA ASP A 201 22.98 -16.68 8.47
C ASP A 201 22.39 -16.67 9.89
N GLU A 202 21.05 -16.71 10.02
CA GLU A 202 20.28 -16.70 11.27
C GLU A 202 20.26 -15.35 12.01
N TYR A 203 20.97 -14.31 11.50
CA TYR A 203 20.95 -12.96 12.07
C TYR A 203 19.95 -12.05 11.33
N ILE A 204 19.25 -11.21 12.07
CA ILE A 204 18.40 -10.18 11.47
C ILE A 204 19.29 -9.07 10.94
N ALA A 205 19.47 -9.01 9.62
CA ALA A 205 20.31 -8.02 8.95
C ALA A 205 19.61 -6.68 8.77
N VAL A 206 18.33 -6.69 8.44
CA VAL A 206 17.55 -5.47 8.19
C VAL A 206 16.13 -5.62 8.70
N VAL A 207 15.58 -4.52 9.21
CA VAL A 207 14.19 -4.44 9.71
C VAL A 207 13.55 -3.18 9.17
N ASP A 208 12.37 -3.32 8.57
CA ASP A 208 11.52 -2.19 8.20
C ASP A 208 10.14 -2.28 8.84
N VAL A 209 9.62 -1.12 9.25
CA VAL A 209 8.24 -0.96 9.71
C VAL A 209 7.49 -0.13 8.70
N ASN A 210 6.48 -0.74 8.08
CA ASN A 210 5.74 -0.14 6.99
C ASN A 210 4.26 0.03 7.31
N HIS A 211 3.64 0.97 6.63
CA HIS A 211 2.19 1.15 6.61
C HIS A 211 1.54 0.58 5.32
N TYR A 212 2.32 -0.13 4.49
CA TYR A 212 1.82 -0.79 3.28
C TYR A 212 1.09 -2.08 3.61
N ARG A 213 -0.03 -2.32 2.93
CA ARG A 213 -0.87 -3.52 3.14
C ARG A 213 -0.36 -4.76 2.42
N SER A 214 0.50 -4.56 1.45
CA SER A 214 1.03 -5.62 0.58
C SER A 214 2.54 -5.68 0.73
N ASP A 215 3.07 -6.87 0.87
CA ASP A 215 4.51 -7.12 0.91
C ASP A 215 5.18 -6.74 -0.43
N MET A 216 4.42 -6.77 -1.53
CA MET A 216 4.85 -6.28 -2.84
C MET A 216 5.41 -4.86 -2.80
N ASP A 217 4.78 -3.99 -2.01
CA ASP A 217 5.16 -2.57 -1.88
C ASP A 217 6.30 -2.37 -0.89
N CYS A 218 6.64 -3.41 -0.10
CA CYS A 218 7.69 -3.37 0.91
C CYS A 218 9.07 -3.82 0.39
N PHE A 219 9.12 -4.56 -0.71
CA PHE A 219 10.37 -5.14 -1.22
C PHE A 219 11.43 -4.10 -1.57
N VAL A 220 11.09 -3.16 -2.46
CA VAL A 220 12.04 -2.13 -2.90
C VAL A 220 12.52 -1.27 -1.73
N PRO A 221 11.65 -0.74 -0.86
CA PRO A 221 12.11 -0.02 0.35
C PRO A 221 13.09 -0.82 1.22
N LEU A 222 12.81 -2.12 1.45
CA LEU A 222 13.69 -2.98 2.23
C LEU A 222 15.07 -3.18 1.55
N MET A 223 15.09 -3.35 0.22
CA MET A 223 16.35 -3.46 -0.55
C MET A 223 17.16 -2.17 -0.51
N GLU A 224 16.51 -1.02 -0.65
CA GLU A 224 17.15 0.29 -0.55
C GLU A 224 17.72 0.52 0.85
N HIS A 225 16.99 0.14 1.90
CA HIS A 225 17.45 0.23 3.27
C HIS A 225 18.67 -0.67 3.50
N PHE A 226 18.63 -1.92 3.02
CA PHE A 226 19.78 -2.84 3.09
C PHE A 226 21.01 -2.24 2.41
N LYS A 227 20.84 -1.69 1.20
CA LYS A 227 21.95 -1.03 0.48
C LYS A 227 22.50 0.19 1.20
N GLN A 228 21.64 1.00 1.82
CA GLN A 228 22.07 2.16 2.62
C GLN A 228 22.93 1.72 3.81
N THR A 229 22.60 0.57 4.42
CA THR A 229 23.32 0.03 5.58
C THR A 229 24.64 -0.64 5.19
N TYR A 230 24.65 -1.47 4.13
CA TYR A 230 25.79 -2.33 3.79
C TYR A 230 26.54 -1.89 2.53
N GLY A 231 26.05 -0.91 1.76
CA GLY A 231 26.71 -0.36 0.58
C GLY A 231 26.45 -1.12 -0.73
N PHE A 232 25.73 -2.24 -0.70
CA PHE A 232 25.40 -3.07 -1.88
C PHE A 232 24.02 -3.71 -1.72
N TYR A 233 23.46 -4.25 -2.81
CA TYR A 233 22.27 -5.09 -2.75
C TYR A 233 22.65 -6.57 -2.55
N PRO A 234 21.85 -7.35 -1.79
CA PRO A 234 22.05 -8.80 -1.74
C PRO A 234 21.82 -9.41 -3.13
N LYS A 235 22.66 -10.34 -3.51
CA LYS A 235 22.53 -11.00 -4.83
C LYS A 235 21.35 -11.96 -4.88
N TYR A 236 21.04 -12.61 -3.77
CA TYR A 236 20.03 -13.66 -3.64
C TYR A 236 19.00 -13.32 -2.57
N PRO A 237 18.11 -12.32 -2.80
CA PRO A 237 16.96 -12.13 -1.93
C PRO A 237 15.96 -13.26 -2.19
N VAL A 238 15.49 -13.90 -1.11
CA VAL A 238 14.58 -15.04 -1.17
C VAL A 238 13.32 -14.74 -0.38
N ASP A 239 12.20 -14.65 -1.06
CA ASP A 239 10.92 -14.28 -0.46
C ASP A 239 9.73 -15.11 -0.97
N ASP A 240 8.55 -14.85 -0.44
CA ASP A 240 7.37 -15.62 -0.79
C ASP A 240 6.59 -15.00 -1.98
N ALA A 241 5.43 -15.59 -2.30
CA ALA A 241 4.59 -15.15 -3.40
C ALA A 241 3.91 -13.78 -3.16
N GLY A 242 4.00 -13.25 -1.96
CA GLY A 242 3.49 -11.93 -1.61
C GLY A 242 4.30 -10.79 -2.22
N TYR A 243 5.56 -11.04 -2.56
CA TYR A 243 6.49 -10.04 -3.09
C TYR A 243 6.56 -10.01 -4.63
N GLY A 244 6.27 -11.12 -5.28
CA GLY A 244 6.43 -11.29 -6.73
C GLY A 244 5.54 -10.35 -7.54
N SER A 245 6.15 -9.37 -8.18
CA SER A 245 5.47 -8.39 -9.04
C SER A 245 6.36 -7.96 -10.19
N TYR A 246 5.74 -7.45 -11.25
CA TYR A 246 6.48 -6.88 -12.39
C TYR A 246 7.48 -5.81 -11.93
N ASN A 247 7.06 -4.89 -11.06
CA ASN A 247 7.93 -3.81 -10.58
C ASN A 247 9.15 -4.35 -9.83
N ASN A 248 8.96 -5.33 -8.95
CA ASN A 248 10.04 -5.90 -8.17
C ASN A 248 11.01 -6.70 -9.04
N TYR A 249 10.51 -7.41 -10.06
CA TYR A 249 11.39 -8.11 -11.02
C TYR A 249 12.22 -7.14 -11.87
N ILE A 250 11.63 -6.04 -12.36
CA ILE A 250 12.39 -5.00 -13.09
C ILE A 250 13.43 -4.36 -12.18
N PHE A 251 13.08 -4.07 -10.92
CA PHE A 251 14.04 -3.55 -9.95
C PHE A 251 15.23 -4.50 -9.77
N CYS A 252 14.98 -5.80 -9.66
CA CYS A 252 16.03 -6.82 -9.58
C CYS A 252 16.93 -6.80 -10.82
N GLU A 253 16.38 -6.79 -12.04
CA GLU A 253 17.14 -6.72 -13.28
C GLU A 253 18.03 -5.48 -13.36
N GLN A 254 17.47 -4.31 -13.03
CA GLN A 254 18.21 -3.04 -13.10
C GLN A 254 19.38 -2.97 -12.11
N ASN A 255 19.33 -3.75 -11.03
CA ASN A 255 20.33 -3.72 -9.96
C ASN A 255 21.19 -5.00 -9.89
N GLY A 256 21.11 -5.90 -10.85
CA GLY A 256 21.89 -7.14 -10.87
C GLY A 256 21.54 -8.14 -9.77
N ILE A 257 20.30 -8.10 -9.28
CA ILE A 257 19.75 -8.98 -8.25
C ILE A 257 19.10 -10.19 -8.93
N GLU A 258 19.39 -11.38 -8.48
CA GLU A 258 18.76 -12.60 -9.00
C GLU A 258 17.35 -12.78 -8.43
N LYS A 259 16.43 -13.30 -9.26
CA LYS A 259 15.01 -13.40 -8.92
C LYS A 259 14.70 -14.75 -8.25
N TYR A 260 14.68 -14.79 -6.92
CA TYR A 260 14.25 -15.94 -6.12
C TYR A 260 12.92 -15.67 -5.36
N MET A 261 12.14 -14.71 -5.85
CA MET A 261 10.82 -14.41 -5.29
C MET A 261 9.70 -15.07 -6.11
N LYS A 262 8.83 -15.83 -5.45
CA LYS A 262 7.69 -16.48 -6.07
C LYS A 262 6.66 -15.44 -6.52
N PHE A 263 5.85 -15.78 -7.52
CA PHE A 263 4.67 -15.02 -7.91
C PHE A 263 3.38 -15.74 -7.44
N PRO A 264 2.23 -15.04 -7.35
CA PRO A 264 1.00 -15.61 -6.77
C PRO A 264 0.52 -16.92 -7.40
N MET A 265 0.81 -17.15 -8.69
CA MET A 265 0.42 -18.34 -9.40
C MET A 265 1.50 -19.44 -9.42
N PHE A 266 2.69 -19.20 -8.85
CA PHE A 266 3.85 -20.11 -8.90
C PHE A 266 3.50 -21.57 -8.57
N LYS A 267 2.82 -21.82 -7.43
CA LYS A 267 2.44 -23.18 -7.03
C LYS A 267 1.48 -23.86 -8.03
N LYS A 268 0.59 -23.06 -8.66
CA LYS A 268 -0.33 -23.61 -9.67
C LYS A 268 0.37 -23.90 -10.98
N GLU A 269 1.30 -23.04 -11.37
CA GLU A 269 2.06 -23.19 -12.61
C GLU A 269 3.15 -24.26 -12.54
N THR A 270 3.63 -24.62 -11.34
CA THR A 270 4.70 -25.63 -11.19
C THR A 270 4.19 -26.98 -10.68
N LYS A 271 3.10 -27.05 -9.91
CA LYS A 271 2.71 -28.27 -9.19
C LYS A 271 1.25 -28.71 -9.40
N ASP A 272 0.39 -27.86 -9.97
CA ASP A 272 -1.02 -28.18 -10.13
C ASP A 272 -1.29 -28.76 -11.52
N GLN A 273 -1.27 -30.10 -11.61
CA GLN A 273 -1.54 -30.80 -12.85
C GLN A 273 -2.90 -30.42 -13.44
N LYS A 274 -3.95 -30.27 -12.61
CA LYS A 274 -5.27 -29.85 -13.05
C LYS A 274 -5.27 -28.44 -13.66
N TYR A 275 -4.34 -27.59 -13.24
CA TYR A 275 -4.19 -26.26 -13.82
C TYR A 275 -3.72 -26.35 -15.29
N HIS A 276 -2.80 -27.25 -15.59
CA HIS A 276 -2.29 -27.49 -16.96
C HIS A 276 -3.24 -28.31 -17.83
N GLU A 277 -4.12 -29.12 -17.23
CA GLU A 277 -5.09 -29.93 -17.95
C GLU A 277 -6.32 -29.15 -18.44
N VAL A 278 -6.57 -27.93 -17.90
CA VAL A 278 -7.73 -27.12 -18.32
C VAL A 278 -7.46 -26.43 -19.66
N PRO A 279 -8.03 -26.92 -20.78
CA PRO A 279 -7.66 -26.44 -22.11
C PRO A 279 -8.09 -25.01 -22.40
N PHE A 280 -9.02 -24.44 -21.58
CA PHE A 280 -9.57 -23.10 -21.77
C PHE A 280 -8.74 -21.99 -21.06
N ARG A 281 -7.62 -22.32 -20.45
CA ARG A 281 -6.70 -21.31 -19.88
C ARG A 281 -5.77 -20.82 -20.98
N ALA A 282 -5.57 -19.51 -21.06
CA ALA A 282 -4.73 -18.88 -22.08
C ALA A 282 -3.29 -19.45 -22.11
N VAL A 283 -2.75 -19.82 -20.94
CA VAL A 283 -1.41 -20.46 -20.83
C VAL A 283 -1.34 -21.81 -21.53
N ASN A 284 -2.46 -22.51 -21.72
CA ASN A 284 -2.53 -23.82 -22.36
C ASN A 284 -2.95 -23.71 -23.84
N PHE A 285 -3.11 -22.51 -24.39
CA PHE A 285 -3.42 -22.34 -25.81
C PHE A 285 -2.19 -22.67 -26.64
N ARG A 286 -2.41 -23.42 -27.72
CA ARG A 286 -1.35 -23.81 -28.64
C ARG A 286 -0.85 -22.59 -29.42
N ILE A 287 0.45 -22.46 -29.57
CA ILE A 287 1.07 -21.53 -30.53
C ILE A 287 1.43 -22.37 -31.75
N ASP A 288 0.92 -22.01 -32.94
CA ASP A 288 1.22 -22.71 -34.19
C ASP A 288 2.62 -22.34 -34.71
N GLU A 289 3.04 -22.99 -35.82
CA GLU A 289 4.33 -22.79 -36.45
C GLU A 289 4.58 -21.37 -36.95
N GLN A 290 3.51 -20.59 -37.17
CA GLN A 290 3.56 -19.18 -37.54
C GLN A 290 3.57 -18.23 -36.32
N GLY A 291 3.58 -18.76 -35.10
CA GLY A 291 3.55 -17.99 -33.87
C GLY A 291 2.15 -17.45 -33.48
N VAL A 292 1.09 -17.96 -34.11
CA VAL A 292 -0.28 -17.56 -33.83
C VAL A 292 -0.87 -18.41 -32.71
N MET A 293 -1.41 -17.75 -31.67
CA MET A 293 -2.09 -18.43 -30.57
C MET A 293 -3.44 -18.97 -31.04
N ARG A 294 -3.72 -20.25 -30.76
CA ARG A 294 -4.97 -20.95 -31.12
C ARG A 294 -5.69 -21.47 -29.89
N CYS A 295 -7.01 -21.31 -29.88
CA CYS A 295 -7.86 -21.85 -28.84
C CYS A 295 -8.06 -23.39 -29.00
N PRO A 296 -8.69 -24.08 -28.02
CA PRO A 296 -8.99 -25.52 -28.13
C PRO A 296 -9.92 -25.91 -29.29
N ASN A 297 -10.61 -24.95 -29.89
CA ASN A 297 -11.43 -25.13 -31.11
C ASN A 297 -10.68 -24.69 -32.37
N ASP A 298 -9.37 -24.63 -32.33
CA ASP A 298 -8.45 -24.27 -33.42
C ASP A 298 -8.67 -22.89 -34.05
N LYS A 299 -9.37 -22.00 -33.36
CA LYS A 299 -9.59 -20.61 -33.79
C LYS A 299 -8.41 -19.74 -33.41
N ALA A 300 -7.97 -18.85 -34.32
CA ALA A 300 -6.84 -17.95 -34.12
C ALA A 300 -7.19 -16.78 -33.20
N PHE A 301 -6.20 -16.32 -32.49
CA PHE A 301 -6.28 -15.05 -31.75
C PHE A 301 -5.52 -13.98 -32.51
N HIS A 302 -6.19 -12.86 -32.76
CA HIS A 302 -5.62 -11.70 -33.42
C HIS A 302 -5.29 -10.61 -32.43
N PHE A 303 -4.13 -9.97 -32.61
CA PHE A 303 -3.73 -8.80 -31.83
C PHE A 303 -4.72 -7.65 -32.09
N LEU A 304 -5.25 -7.05 -31.01
CA LEU A 304 -6.10 -5.87 -31.10
C LEU A 304 -5.33 -4.58 -30.82
N TYR A 305 -4.77 -4.48 -29.65
CA TYR A 305 -4.01 -3.32 -29.23
C TYR A 305 -3.13 -3.59 -28.00
N ARG A 306 -2.18 -2.69 -27.77
CA ARG A 306 -1.34 -2.65 -26.57
C ARG A 306 -1.76 -1.49 -25.69
N LYS A 307 -1.88 -1.72 -24.40
CA LYS A 307 -2.21 -0.68 -23.42
C LYS A 307 -1.24 -0.65 -22.26
N ASN A 308 -1.07 0.55 -21.69
CA ASN A 308 -0.33 0.70 -20.45
C ASN A 308 -1.15 0.21 -19.26
N VAL A 309 -0.50 -0.46 -18.31
CA VAL A 309 -1.09 -0.86 -17.04
C VAL A 309 -1.00 0.30 -16.06
N ARG A 310 -2.14 0.72 -15.51
CA ARG A 310 -2.18 1.81 -14.53
C ARG A 310 -1.47 1.42 -13.23
N GLY A 311 -0.87 2.41 -12.54
CA GLY A 311 -0.21 2.20 -11.25
C GLY A 311 1.10 1.44 -11.34
N ASN A 312 1.73 1.40 -12.53
CA ASN A 312 3.00 0.77 -12.78
C ASN A 312 4.11 1.81 -12.93
N GLN A 313 5.23 1.65 -12.23
CA GLN A 313 6.35 2.58 -12.22
C GLN A 313 7.27 2.42 -13.44
N TYR A 314 7.34 1.22 -14.01
CA TYR A 314 8.27 0.84 -15.09
C TYR A 314 7.58 0.70 -16.45
N GLY A 315 6.41 1.30 -16.65
CA GLY A 315 5.76 1.35 -17.95
C GLY A 315 5.24 0.00 -18.48
N ARG A 316 4.83 -0.92 -17.59
CA ARG A 316 4.26 -2.23 -17.95
C ARG A 316 3.15 -2.08 -18.99
N LYS A 317 3.24 -2.87 -20.05
CA LYS A 317 2.26 -2.93 -21.13
C LYS A 317 1.61 -4.30 -21.20
N GLU A 318 0.35 -4.34 -21.54
CA GLU A 318 -0.39 -5.57 -21.84
C GLU A 318 -0.84 -5.55 -23.27
N GLU A 319 -0.67 -6.65 -23.97
CA GLU A 319 -1.20 -6.90 -25.29
C GLU A 319 -2.54 -7.62 -25.17
N LEU A 320 -3.53 -7.12 -25.86
CA LEU A 320 -4.85 -7.72 -25.92
C LEU A 320 -4.99 -8.45 -27.25
N TYR A 321 -5.39 -9.71 -27.16
CA TYR A 321 -5.72 -10.56 -28.29
C TYR A 321 -7.18 -10.98 -28.23
N GLU A 322 -7.85 -11.10 -29.35
CA GLU A 322 -9.24 -11.55 -29.47
C GLU A 322 -9.31 -12.76 -30.39
N CYS A 323 -10.12 -13.75 -30.02
CA CYS A 323 -10.42 -14.88 -30.86
C CYS A 323 -11.21 -14.44 -32.08
N GLU A 324 -10.89 -14.93 -33.26
CA GLU A 324 -11.49 -14.56 -34.54
C GLU A 324 -13.03 -14.75 -34.55
N ASP A 325 -13.50 -15.88 -34.02
CA ASP A 325 -14.92 -16.17 -33.94
C ASP A 325 -15.26 -17.19 -32.86
N CYS A 326 -16.11 -16.83 -31.94
CA CYS A 326 -16.66 -17.70 -30.89
C CYS A 326 -18.13 -17.99 -31.05
N SER A 327 -18.77 -17.63 -32.18
CA SER A 327 -20.18 -17.93 -32.47
C SER A 327 -20.36 -19.45 -32.71
N GLY A 328 -21.37 -20.05 -32.11
CA GLY A 328 -21.63 -21.49 -32.23
C GLY A 328 -20.53 -22.41 -31.70
N CYS A 329 -19.55 -21.89 -30.93
CA CYS A 329 -18.45 -22.67 -30.37
C CYS A 329 -18.98 -23.66 -29.32
N PRO A 330 -18.69 -25.00 -29.44
CA PRO A 330 -19.17 -25.99 -28.48
C PRO A 330 -18.61 -25.81 -27.07
N TYR A 331 -17.52 -25.04 -26.93
CA TYR A 331 -16.84 -24.79 -25.68
C TYR A 331 -17.16 -23.41 -25.07
N ALA A 332 -18.09 -22.63 -25.67
CA ALA A 332 -18.33 -21.26 -25.28
C ALA A 332 -18.63 -21.07 -23.78
N GLU A 333 -19.50 -21.90 -23.20
CA GLU A 333 -19.90 -21.86 -21.80
C GLU A 333 -18.71 -22.06 -20.81
N LYS A 334 -17.75 -22.91 -21.18
CA LYS A 334 -16.58 -23.21 -20.37
C LYS A 334 -15.43 -22.25 -20.62
N CYS A 335 -15.37 -21.64 -21.81
CA CYS A 335 -14.26 -20.82 -22.27
C CYS A 335 -14.48 -19.32 -22.02
N LYS A 336 -15.66 -18.78 -22.21
CA LYS A 336 -15.97 -17.34 -22.10
C LYS A 336 -17.13 -17.08 -21.12
N LYS A 337 -17.15 -15.88 -20.55
CA LYS A 337 -18.19 -15.44 -19.59
C LYS A 337 -19.13 -14.39 -20.17
N THR A 338 -18.94 -13.99 -21.40
CA THR A 338 -19.68 -12.93 -22.07
C THR A 338 -20.09 -13.40 -23.47
N ASP A 339 -21.09 -12.76 -24.11
CA ASP A 339 -21.52 -13.06 -25.46
C ASP A 339 -20.49 -12.68 -26.54
N LYS A 340 -19.53 -11.81 -26.19
CA LYS A 340 -18.45 -11.37 -27.09
C LYS A 340 -17.42 -12.49 -27.32
N ASN A 341 -16.57 -12.30 -28.33
CA ASN A 341 -15.44 -13.18 -28.57
C ASN A 341 -14.49 -13.22 -27.37
N ARG A 342 -13.82 -14.34 -27.17
CA ARG A 342 -12.84 -14.52 -26.09
C ARG A 342 -11.66 -13.57 -26.28
N THR A 343 -11.34 -12.81 -25.24
CA THR A 343 -10.13 -11.99 -25.21
C THR A 343 -9.11 -12.55 -24.22
N VAL A 344 -7.83 -12.40 -24.56
CA VAL A 344 -6.69 -12.79 -23.73
C VAL A 344 -5.73 -11.61 -23.61
N ARG A 345 -5.22 -11.39 -22.40
CA ARG A 345 -4.20 -10.39 -22.12
C ARG A 345 -2.88 -11.09 -21.89
N ILE A 346 -1.86 -10.65 -22.59
CA ILE A 346 -0.51 -11.19 -22.51
C ILE A 346 0.47 -10.06 -22.19
N ASN A 347 1.40 -10.33 -21.32
CA ASN A 347 2.60 -9.53 -21.14
C ASN A 347 3.78 -10.50 -21.32
N GLN A 348 4.43 -10.45 -22.48
CA GLN A 348 5.52 -11.37 -22.84
C GLN A 348 6.71 -11.22 -21.90
N GLU A 349 7.06 -9.98 -21.53
CA GLU A 349 8.14 -9.67 -20.64
C GLU A 349 7.92 -10.28 -19.23
N LEU A 350 6.72 -10.08 -18.65
CA LEU A 350 6.37 -10.71 -17.36
C LEU A 350 6.34 -12.24 -17.45
N THR A 351 5.89 -12.79 -18.58
CA THR A 351 5.89 -14.25 -18.80
C THR A 351 7.31 -14.79 -18.81
N SER A 352 8.24 -14.10 -19.48
CA SER A 352 9.67 -14.46 -19.49
C SER A 352 10.28 -14.38 -18.08
N MET A 353 9.98 -13.33 -17.32
CA MET A 353 10.43 -13.20 -15.92
C MET A 353 9.88 -14.33 -15.03
N HIS A 354 8.62 -14.73 -15.21
CA HIS A 354 8.04 -15.85 -14.47
C HIS A 354 8.75 -17.16 -14.81
N GLN A 355 9.10 -17.37 -16.09
CA GLN A 355 9.85 -18.56 -16.51
C GLN A 355 11.24 -18.59 -15.86
N GLU A 356 11.96 -17.48 -15.87
CA GLU A 356 13.26 -17.34 -15.17
C GLU A 356 13.12 -17.64 -13.67
N VAL A 357 12.10 -17.10 -13.00
CA VAL A 357 11.84 -17.38 -11.59
C VAL A 357 11.57 -18.86 -11.34
N ILE A 358 10.83 -19.53 -12.23
CA ILE A 358 10.59 -20.97 -12.11
C ILE A 358 11.91 -21.73 -12.24
N GLU A 359 12.71 -21.43 -13.25
CA GLU A 359 14.02 -22.08 -13.46
C GLU A 359 14.97 -21.88 -12.27
N ASN A 360 15.07 -20.65 -11.77
CA ASN A 360 15.87 -20.32 -10.59
C ASN A 360 15.41 -21.10 -9.36
N LEU A 361 14.11 -21.04 -9.04
CA LEU A 361 13.57 -21.66 -7.83
C LEU A 361 13.50 -23.20 -7.91
N GLU A 362 13.43 -23.81 -9.08
CA GLU A 362 13.42 -25.27 -9.25
C GLU A 362 14.82 -25.87 -9.43
N SER A 363 15.86 -25.03 -9.56
CA SER A 363 17.25 -25.46 -9.49
C SER A 363 17.59 -26.06 -8.12
N ILE A 364 18.69 -26.80 -8.04
CA ILE A 364 19.21 -27.33 -6.75
C ILE A 364 19.48 -26.17 -5.79
N HIS A 365 20.12 -25.09 -6.27
CA HIS A 365 20.37 -23.89 -5.47
C HIS A 365 19.08 -23.25 -4.99
N GLY A 366 18.09 -23.05 -5.85
CA GLY A 366 16.80 -22.48 -5.49
C GLY A 366 16.01 -23.35 -4.50
N ALA A 367 16.14 -24.67 -4.56
CA ALA A 367 15.53 -25.56 -3.59
C ALA A 367 16.13 -25.39 -2.19
N LEU A 368 17.47 -25.26 -2.09
CA LEU A 368 18.17 -24.98 -0.83
C LEU A 368 17.79 -23.60 -0.27
N LEU A 369 17.75 -22.57 -1.10
CA LEU A 369 17.37 -21.23 -0.70
C LEU A 369 15.93 -21.18 -0.15
N ARG A 370 14.97 -21.86 -0.77
CA ARG A 370 13.59 -21.96 -0.27
C ARG A 370 13.48 -22.66 1.08
N MET A 371 14.29 -23.69 1.30
CA MET A 371 14.35 -24.40 2.58
C MET A 371 14.92 -23.48 3.66
N ASN A 372 16.04 -22.81 3.39
CA ASN A 372 16.66 -21.89 4.33
C ASN A 372 15.74 -20.71 4.70
N ARG A 373 14.98 -20.17 3.72
CA ARG A 373 14.00 -19.12 4.03
C ARG A 373 12.97 -19.58 5.05
N SER A 374 12.46 -20.79 4.92
CA SER A 374 11.48 -21.32 5.88
C SER A 374 12.07 -21.48 7.27
N ILE A 375 13.34 -21.86 7.37
CA ILE A 375 14.03 -21.99 8.67
C ILE A 375 14.34 -20.62 9.26
N GLN A 376 14.94 -19.72 8.51
CA GLN A 376 15.49 -18.47 9.03
C GLN A 376 14.41 -17.38 9.17
N ALA A 377 13.72 -17.01 8.12
CA ALA A 377 12.80 -15.88 8.16
C ALA A 377 11.44 -16.23 8.81
N GLU A 378 10.81 -17.35 8.43
CA GLU A 378 9.55 -17.78 9.05
C GLU A 378 9.75 -18.18 10.52
N GLY A 379 10.90 -18.81 10.84
CA GLY A 379 11.29 -19.16 12.21
C GLY A 379 11.38 -17.94 13.11
N THR A 380 11.98 -16.86 12.66
CA THR A 380 12.13 -15.60 13.42
C THR A 380 10.77 -15.03 13.84
N PHE A 381 9.81 -14.92 12.91
CA PHE A 381 8.45 -14.48 13.26
C PHE A 381 7.70 -15.50 14.12
N GLY A 382 7.99 -16.77 13.97
CA GLY A 382 7.46 -17.84 14.82
C GLY A 382 7.85 -17.63 16.29
N ILE A 383 9.13 -17.39 16.56
CA ILE A 383 9.64 -17.08 17.90
C ILE A 383 8.96 -15.81 18.44
N MET A 384 8.91 -14.73 17.67
CA MET A 384 8.31 -13.47 18.11
C MET A 384 6.84 -13.64 18.50
N LYS A 385 6.03 -14.28 17.67
CA LYS A 385 4.57 -14.36 17.84
C LYS A 385 4.11 -15.46 18.78
N ASN A 386 4.78 -16.61 18.77
CA ASN A 386 4.36 -17.78 19.51
C ASN A 386 5.09 -17.92 20.84
N ASP A 387 6.42 -17.83 20.85
CA ASP A 387 7.20 -18.07 22.05
C ASP A 387 7.21 -16.85 22.98
N ARG A 388 7.24 -15.65 22.38
CA ARG A 388 7.22 -14.37 23.11
C ARG A 388 5.85 -13.72 23.20
N TRP A 389 4.81 -14.32 22.61
CA TRP A 389 3.43 -13.84 22.62
C TRP A 389 3.24 -12.40 22.11
N TYR A 390 4.19 -11.92 21.29
CA TYR A 390 4.17 -10.55 20.78
C TYR A 390 3.21 -10.44 19.58
N LYS A 391 1.92 -10.16 19.87
CA LYS A 391 0.84 -10.11 18.87
C LYS A 391 0.39 -8.68 18.55
N ARG A 392 0.72 -7.73 19.44
CA ARG A 392 0.25 -6.36 19.35
C ARG A 392 1.37 -5.39 19.74
N ILE A 393 1.52 -4.32 18.95
CA ILE A 393 2.41 -3.21 19.22
C ILE A 393 1.83 -2.36 20.36
N VAL A 394 2.67 -1.89 21.27
CA VAL A 394 2.28 -1.08 22.42
C VAL A 394 2.44 0.41 22.11
N ARG A 395 3.43 0.76 21.32
CA ARG A 395 3.74 2.15 20.95
C ARG A 395 2.85 2.64 19.79
N ARG A 396 2.81 3.97 19.58
CA ARG A 396 2.09 4.62 18.49
C ARG A 396 3.02 5.48 17.67
N GLY A 397 2.71 5.60 16.37
CA GLY A 397 3.52 6.33 15.40
C GLY A 397 4.72 5.51 14.92
N ILE A 398 5.01 5.59 13.63
CA ILE A 398 5.96 4.69 12.95
C ILE A 398 7.36 4.70 13.57
N HIS A 399 7.87 5.86 14.01
CA HIS A 399 9.20 5.97 14.64
C HIS A 399 9.27 5.24 15.98
N SER A 400 8.26 5.43 16.85
CA SER A 400 8.20 4.73 18.13
C SER A 400 7.94 3.22 17.96
N VAL A 401 7.19 2.84 16.94
CA VAL A 401 6.99 1.42 16.58
C VAL A 401 8.29 0.81 16.09
N LYS A 402 9.08 1.52 15.30
CA LYS A 402 10.41 1.06 14.85
C LYS A 402 11.36 0.84 16.05
N LEU A 403 11.39 1.76 17.01
CA LEU A 403 12.12 1.56 18.26
C LEU A 403 11.68 0.29 18.98
N GLU A 404 10.37 0.06 19.11
CA GLU A 404 9.84 -1.12 19.78
C GLU A 404 10.25 -2.41 19.05
N VAL A 405 10.13 -2.44 17.71
CA VAL A 405 10.51 -3.61 16.90
C VAL A 405 12.01 -3.90 16.98
N LEU A 406 12.85 -2.89 16.86
CA LEU A 406 14.33 -3.04 16.98
C LEU A 406 14.78 -3.42 18.40
N SER A 407 13.90 -3.22 19.41
CA SER A 407 14.16 -3.64 20.79
C SER A 407 13.69 -5.07 21.08
N TRP A 408 13.07 -5.78 20.14
CA TRP A 408 12.66 -7.17 20.29
C TRP A 408 13.91 -8.06 20.43
N ARG A 409 14.01 -8.78 21.55
CA ARG A 409 15.10 -9.71 21.85
C ARG A 409 14.61 -11.15 21.80
#